data_81b172614bb14d8c629f002589e6db0c
#
_entry.id   81b172614bb14d8c629f002589e6db0c
#
_cell.length_a   1.000
_cell.length_b   1.000
_cell.length_c   1.000
_cell.angle_alpha   90.00
_cell.angle_beta   90.00
_cell.angle_gamma   90.00
#
_symmetry.space_group_name_H-M   'P 1'
#
loop_
_entity.id
_entity.type
_entity.pdbx_description
1 polymer ?
#
loop_
_entity_poly.entity_id
_entity_poly.type
_entity_poly.pdbx_seq_one_letter_code
_entity_poly.pdbx_strand_id
1 'polypeptide(L)'
;IDGTILTPAGATPRVLEGIHGLAAAGAHVLIASGRALEGVSPILDALGFTEGWALCNNGATLVRVNGGQCEIVEERTFVPGPILEEIAAAVPGSGFASMPHPDILLSAPFPNDEIEGSDHRIVSMEELASTPTPKIVVRAADMDRDVFDSVLSSLDVSRTHEVFVGWTSWADIEPLGVTKATGLESLRARLGVPAAGTVAVGDGTNDIAMIEWAAFG
;
A
#
# COMPACT_ATOMS: atom_id res chain seq x y z
N ILE A 1 -9.42 -0.63 -1.25
CA ILE A 1 -10.24 -0.26 -0.07
C ILE A 1 -11.12 0.93 -0.42
N ASP A 2 -10.53 2.10 -0.56
CA ASP A 2 -11.20 3.34 -0.92
C ASP A 2 -11.78 3.19 -2.34
N GLY A 3 -13.01 3.64 -2.58
CA GLY A 3 -13.69 3.46 -3.87
C GLY A 3 -14.25 2.05 -4.14
N THR A 4 -13.76 1.04 -3.43
CA THR A 4 -14.16 -0.36 -3.60
C THR A 4 -15.10 -0.83 -2.49
N ILE A 5 -14.62 -0.86 -1.25
CA ILE A 5 -15.38 -1.36 -0.07
C ILE A 5 -15.77 -0.25 0.90
N LEU A 6 -15.04 0.87 0.89
CA LEU A 6 -15.32 2.05 1.70
C LEU A 6 -15.82 3.20 0.83
N THR A 7 -16.85 3.87 1.35
CA THR A 7 -17.28 5.20 0.92
C THR A 7 -16.88 6.22 2.00
N PRO A 8 -17.00 7.54 1.77
CA PRO A 8 -16.81 8.53 2.83
C PRO A 8 -17.69 8.33 4.07
N ALA A 9 -18.80 7.57 3.94
CA ALA A 9 -19.69 7.21 5.03
C ALA A 9 -19.34 5.84 5.68
N GLY A 10 -18.24 5.20 5.27
CA GLY A 10 -17.83 3.87 5.71
C GLY A 10 -18.32 2.74 4.80
N ALA A 11 -18.18 1.50 5.25
CA ALA A 11 -18.68 0.32 4.56
C ALA A 11 -20.20 0.21 4.68
N THR A 12 -20.87 -0.14 3.58
CA THR A 12 -22.32 -0.37 3.63
C THR A 12 -22.63 -1.71 4.31
N PRO A 13 -23.85 -1.88 4.91
CA PRO A 13 -24.25 -3.17 5.49
C PRO A 13 -24.13 -4.34 4.50
N ARG A 14 -24.42 -4.12 3.21
CA ARG A 14 -24.28 -5.14 2.17
C ARG A 14 -22.83 -5.58 1.95
N VAL A 15 -21.87 -4.66 2.03
CA VAL A 15 -20.44 -4.98 1.93
C VAL A 15 -20.01 -5.81 3.13
N LEU A 16 -20.42 -5.43 4.36
CA LEU A 16 -20.11 -6.18 5.57
C LEU A 16 -20.71 -7.61 5.54
N GLU A 17 -21.97 -7.73 5.15
CA GLU A 17 -22.64 -9.04 4.97
C GLU A 17 -21.90 -9.90 3.93
N GLY A 18 -21.42 -9.30 2.84
CA GLY A 18 -20.65 -10.00 1.80
C GLY A 18 -19.31 -10.52 2.33
N ILE A 19 -18.54 -9.67 3.00
CA ILE A 19 -17.24 -10.04 3.59
C ILE A 19 -17.41 -11.18 4.61
N HIS A 20 -18.33 -11.03 5.55
CA HIS A 20 -18.57 -12.02 6.60
C HIS A 20 -19.18 -13.31 6.02
N GLY A 21 -20.07 -13.19 5.02
CA GLY A 21 -20.65 -14.34 4.35
C GLY A 21 -19.64 -15.19 3.59
N LEU A 22 -18.69 -14.56 2.91
CA LEU A 22 -17.58 -15.25 2.24
C LEU A 22 -16.69 -15.98 3.25
N ALA A 23 -16.31 -15.31 4.33
CA ALA A 23 -15.50 -15.92 5.40
C ALA A 23 -16.23 -17.10 6.04
N ALA A 24 -17.52 -16.97 6.33
CA ALA A 24 -18.36 -18.05 6.89
C ALA A 24 -18.53 -19.24 5.91
N ALA A 25 -18.47 -18.99 4.61
CA ALA A 25 -18.48 -20.03 3.57
C ALA A 25 -17.10 -20.71 3.38
N GLY A 26 -16.09 -20.33 4.17
CA GLY A 26 -14.75 -20.93 4.11
C GLY A 26 -13.80 -20.30 3.10
N ALA A 27 -14.18 -19.16 2.50
CA ALA A 27 -13.27 -18.42 1.63
C ALA A 27 -12.18 -17.70 2.46
N HIS A 28 -10.97 -17.68 1.95
CA HIS A 28 -9.93 -16.80 2.49
C HIS A 28 -10.18 -15.37 2.01
N VAL A 29 -10.69 -14.52 2.89
CA VAL A 29 -10.87 -13.11 2.62
C VAL A 29 -9.59 -12.36 2.94
N LEU A 30 -9.21 -11.44 2.06
CA LEU A 30 -8.02 -10.61 2.22
C LEU A 30 -8.34 -9.16 1.83
N ILE A 31 -7.81 -8.24 2.62
CA ILE A 31 -7.87 -6.79 2.35
C ILE A 31 -6.51 -6.36 1.80
N ALA A 32 -6.47 -5.94 0.52
CA ALA A 32 -5.26 -5.45 -0.15
C ALA A 32 -5.27 -3.92 -0.29
N SER A 33 -4.20 -3.26 0.13
CA SER A 33 -4.11 -1.81 0.16
C SER A 33 -2.69 -1.29 -0.14
N GLY A 34 -2.62 -0.07 -0.70
CA GLY A 34 -1.38 0.71 -0.73
C GLY A 34 -1.03 1.34 0.62
N ARG A 35 -1.98 1.40 1.56
CA ARG A 35 -1.75 1.96 2.90
C ARG A 35 -0.78 1.08 3.71
N ALA A 36 -0.04 1.70 4.63
CA ALA A 36 0.69 0.99 5.67
C ALA A 36 -0.26 0.31 6.66
N LEU A 37 0.24 -0.58 7.51
CA LEU A 37 -0.57 -1.31 8.49
C LEU A 37 -1.32 -0.36 9.43
N GLU A 38 -0.70 0.73 9.82
CA GLU A 38 -1.26 1.77 10.69
C GLU A 38 -2.53 2.39 10.09
N GLY A 39 -2.56 2.55 8.77
CA GLY A 39 -3.75 3.04 8.04
C GLY A 39 -4.75 1.94 7.69
N VAL A 40 -4.36 0.67 7.71
CA VAL A 40 -5.24 -0.47 7.42
C VAL A 40 -5.93 -1.00 8.69
N SER A 41 -5.23 -1.05 9.83
CA SER A 41 -5.74 -1.62 11.09
C SER A 41 -7.08 -0.99 11.54
N PRO A 42 -7.26 0.34 11.56
CA PRO A 42 -8.55 0.94 11.91
C PRO A 42 -9.68 0.55 10.95
N ILE A 43 -9.34 0.29 9.69
CA ILE A 43 -10.32 -0.15 8.68
C ILE A 43 -10.75 -1.60 8.94
N LEU A 44 -9.81 -2.49 9.27
CA LEU A 44 -10.14 -3.87 9.64
C LEU A 44 -11.09 -3.90 10.85
N ASP A 45 -10.84 -3.05 11.84
CA ASP A 45 -11.71 -2.91 13.02
C ASP A 45 -13.11 -2.43 12.63
N ALA A 46 -13.19 -1.38 11.79
CA ALA A 46 -14.46 -0.84 11.31
C ALA A 46 -15.26 -1.85 10.44
N LEU A 47 -14.58 -2.77 9.76
CA LEU A 47 -15.19 -3.85 9.00
C LEU A 47 -15.58 -5.05 9.88
N GLY A 48 -15.23 -5.06 11.17
CA GLY A 48 -15.36 -6.24 12.03
C GLY A 48 -14.55 -7.44 11.53
N PHE A 49 -13.42 -7.17 10.85
CA PHE A 49 -12.56 -8.17 10.24
C PHE A 49 -11.59 -8.74 11.28
N THR A 50 -12.03 -9.79 11.98
CA THR A 50 -11.28 -10.37 13.08
C THR A 50 -10.42 -11.57 12.71
N GLU A 51 -10.66 -12.17 11.53
CA GLU A 51 -9.92 -13.35 11.05
C GLU A 51 -9.64 -13.22 9.56
N GLY A 52 -8.40 -13.47 9.14
CA GLY A 52 -8.03 -13.44 7.73
C GLY A 52 -6.64 -12.89 7.49
N TRP A 53 -6.49 -12.12 6.43
CA TRP A 53 -5.22 -11.58 5.98
C TRP A 53 -5.38 -10.12 5.52
N ALA A 54 -4.32 -9.35 5.65
CA ALA A 54 -4.20 -8.06 4.99
C ALA A 54 -2.87 -7.99 4.23
N LEU A 55 -2.89 -7.28 3.11
CA LEU A 55 -1.72 -6.99 2.30
C LEU A 55 -1.57 -5.47 2.26
N CYS A 56 -0.55 -4.96 2.91
CA CYS A 56 -0.27 -3.54 3.06
C CYS A 56 0.91 -3.11 2.16
N ASN A 57 1.13 -1.79 2.04
CA ASN A 57 2.23 -1.23 1.26
C ASN A 57 2.32 -1.86 -0.14
N ASN A 58 1.19 -1.89 -0.89
CA ASN A 58 1.07 -2.46 -2.23
C ASN A 58 1.62 -3.89 -2.40
N GLY A 59 1.74 -4.66 -1.33
CA GLY A 59 2.24 -6.03 -1.38
C GLY A 59 3.56 -6.25 -0.64
N ALA A 60 4.19 -5.19 -0.14
CA ALA A 60 5.44 -5.31 0.60
C ALA A 60 5.27 -5.92 2.00
N THR A 61 4.09 -5.76 2.61
CA THR A 61 3.83 -6.21 3.98
C THR A 61 2.62 -7.14 4.03
N LEU A 62 2.84 -8.42 4.38
CA LEU A 62 1.78 -9.41 4.58
C LEU A 62 1.47 -9.53 6.07
N VAL A 63 0.20 -9.38 6.41
CA VAL A 63 -0.32 -9.35 7.78
C VAL A 63 -1.31 -10.48 8.00
N ARG A 64 -1.15 -11.24 9.08
CA ARG A 64 -2.15 -12.15 9.62
C ARG A 64 -3.05 -11.41 10.59
N VAL A 65 -4.36 -11.56 10.43
CA VAL A 65 -5.35 -11.07 11.40
C VAL A 65 -5.90 -12.28 12.14
N ASN A 66 -5.81 -12.26 13.47
CA ASN A 66 -6.28 -13.33 14.34
C ASN A 66 -6.86 -12.73 15.63
N GLY A 67 -8.14 -12.95 15.89
CA GLY A 67 -8.87 -12.34 17.00
C GLY A 67 -8.84 -10.81 16.99
N GLY A 68 -8.78 -10.19 15.80
CA GLY A 68 -8.63 -8.74 15.62
C GLY A 68 -7.20 -8.23 15.85
N GLN A 69 -6.25 -9.08 16.23
CA GLN A 69 -4.83 -8.68 16.35
C GLN A 69 -4.13 -8.85 15.00
N CYS A 70 -3.34 -7.85 14.64
CA CYS A 70 -2.54 -7.83 13.41
C CYS A 70 -1.10 -8.26 13.71
N GLU A 71 -0.59 -9.23 12.96
CA GLU A 71 0.78 -9.72 13.03
C GLU A 71 1.43 -9.64 11.65
N ILE A 72 2.54 -8.92 11.51
CA ILE A 72 3.34 -8.92 10.28
C ILE A 72 4.04 -10.27 10.16
N VAL A 73 3.73 -11.03 9.11
CA VAL A 73 4.32 -12.36 8.86
C VAL A 73 5.36 -12.36 7.76
N GLU A 74 5.37 -11.35 6.92
CA GLU A 74 6.39 -11.12 5.88
C GLU A 74 6.44 -9.63 5.56
N GLU A 75 7.65 -9.09 5.45
CA GLU A 75 7.88 -7.72 5.02
C GLU A 75 9.10 -7.66 4.10
N ARG A 76 8.95 -6.98 2.97
CA ARG A 76 10.02 -6.71 2.02
C ARG A 76 10.39 -5.24 2.11
N THR A 77 11.63 -4.97 2.48
CA THR A 77 12.14 -3.61 2.66
C THR A 77 13.31 -3.31 1.73
N PHE A 78 13.60 -2.04 1.55
CA PHE A 78 14.80 -1.53 0.88
C PHE A 78 15.34 -0.30 1.62
N VAL A 79 16.59 0.08 1.34
CA VAL A 79 17.20 1.30 1.87
C VAL A 79 17.04 2.40 0.83
N PRO A 80 16.28 3.48 1.10
CA PRO A 80 15.79 4.38 0.07
C PRO A 80 16.78 5.48 -0.35
N GLY A 81 17.95 5.61 0.30
CA GLY A 81 18.89 6.72 0.10
C GLY A 81 19.13 7.09 -1.37
N PRO A 82 19.55 6.15 -2.25
CA PRO A 82 19.84 6.48 -3.65
C PRO A 82 18.64 7.05 -4.41
N ILE A 83 17.43 6.51 -4.20
CA ILE A 83 16.23 7.01 -4.90
C ILE A 83 15.74 8.34 -4.34
N LEU A 84 15.89 8.58 -3.04
CA LEU A 84 15.53 9.88 -2.45
C LEU A 84 16.40 11.00 -3.00
N GLU A 85 17.71 10.79 -3.18
CA GLU A 85 18.62 11.76 -3.77
C GLU A 85 18.24 12.05 -5.23
N GLU A 86 17.98 11.01 -6.02
CA GLU A 86 17.59 11.12 -7.43
C GLU A 86 16.29 11.91 -7.59
N ILE A 87 15.25 11.56 -6.81
CA ILE A 87 13.95 12.20 -6.91
C ILE A 87 13.99 13.63 -6.39
N ALA A 88 14.67 13.90 -5.27
CA ALA A 88 14.80 15.25 -4.73
C ALA A 88 15.49 16.21 -5.70
N ALA A 89 16.45 15.70 -6.50
CA ALA A 89 17.12 16.49 -7.53
C ALA A 89 16.19 16.77 -8.75
N ALA A 90 15.37 15.79 -9.14
CA ALA A 90 14.48 15.90 -10.30
C ALA A 90 13.16 16.63 -9.99
N VAL A 91 12.66 16.52 -8.76
CA VAL A 91 11.40 17.11 -8.28
C VAL A 91 11.68 17.99 -7.03
N PRO A 92 12.28 19.17 -7.19
CA PRO A 92 12.57 20.06 -6.07
C PRO A 92 11.31 20.45 -5.28
N GLY A 93 11.41 20.44 -3.95
CA GLY A 93 10.29 20.78 -3.07
C GLY A 93 9.33 19.63 -2.79
N SER A 94 9.59 18.40 -3.29
CA SER A 94 8.81 17.23 -2.92
C SER A 94 8.98 16.89 -1.44
N GLY A 95 7.86 16.47 -0.82
CA GLY A 95 7.84 15.83 0.50
C GLY A 95 8.03 14.32 0.35
N PHE A 96 8.70 13.71 1.34
CA PHE A 96 8.91 12.26 1.40
C PHE A 96 8.35 11.70 2.69
N ALA A 97 7.71 10.54 2.59
CA ALA A 97 7.34 9.72 3.74
C ALA A 97 7.92 8.32 3.59
N SER A 98 8.40 7.75 4.70
CA SER A 98 8.88 6.38 4.82
C SER A 98 8.00 5.65 5.82
N MET A 99 7.71 4.36 5.59
CA MET A 99 6.72 3.58 6.32
C MET A 99 7.33 2.37 7.07
N PRO A 100 8.47 2.52 7.81
CA PRO A 100 8.99 1.42 8.61
C PRO A 100 8.04 1.17 9.80
N HIS A 101 7.52 -0.05 9.91
CA HIS A 101 6.63 -0.38 11.02
C HIS A 101 7.37 -0.34 12.37
N PRO A 102 6.79 0.20 13.45
CA PRO A 102 5.45 0.83 13.54
C PRO A 102 5.44 2.33 13.22
N ASP A 103 6.57 2.89 12.81
CA ASP A 103 6.75 4.32 12.63
C ASP A 103 6.35 4.79 11.23
N ILE A 104 5.92 6.04 11.13
CA ILE A 104 5.85 6.80 9.88
C ILE A 104 6.79 8.00 10.00
N LEU A 105 7.74 8.09 9.09
CA LEU A 105 8.79 9.10 9.07
C LEU A 105 8.54 10.07 7.91
N LEU A 106 8.51 11.37 8.18
CA LEU A 106 8.29 12.41 7.17
C LEU A 106 9.51 13.33 7.05
N SER A 107 9.85 13.75 5.84
CA SER A 107 10.85 14.80 5.61
C SER A 107 10.34 16.20 5.98
N ALA A 108 9.03 16.42 5.88
CA ALA A 108 8.32 17.65 6.19
C ALA A 108 6.82 17.32 6.38
N PRO A 109 6.01 18.23 6.97
CA PRO A 109 4.56 18.04 7.02
C PRO A 109 3.98 17.86 5.61
N PHE A 110 3.11 16.88 5.43
CA PHE A 110 2.36 16.70 4.19
C PHE A 110 1.16 17.64 4.14
N PRO A 111 0.78 18.17 2.97
CA PRO A 111 -0.38 19.06 2.84
C PRO A 111 -1.66 18.36 3.29
N ASN A 112 -2.55 19.11 3.97
CA ASN A 112 -3.90 18.66 4.33
C ASN A 112 -3.98 17.35 5.13
N ASP A 113 -2.95 17.03 5.91
CA ASP A 113 -2.87 15.79 6.68
C ASP A 113 -3.10 14.52 5.82
N GLU A 114 -2.58 14.52 4.59
CA GLU A 114 -2.76 13.43 3.60
C GLU A 114 -2.26 12.07 4.09
N ILE A 115 -1.44 12.03 5.16
CA ILE A 115 -1.04 10.79 5.87
C ILE A 115 -1.88 10.69 7.13
N GLU A 116 -3.08 10.16 6.98
CA GLU A 116 -4.07 10.06 8.06
C GLU A 116 -3.77 8.95 9.07
N GLY A 117 -4.13 9.22 10.33
CA GLY A 117 -4.46 8.20 11.32
C GLY A 117 -3.30 7.54 12.05
N SER A 118 -2.08 8.04 11.90
CA SER A 118 -0.91 7.45 12.57
C SER A 118 -0.03 8.52 13.20
N ASP A 119 0.55 8.17 14.34
CA ASP A 119 1.64 8.95 14.90
C ASP A 119 2.80 8.96 13.89
N HIS A 120 3.22 10.14 13.46
CA HIS A 120 4.34 10.32 12.55
C HIS A 120 5.41 11.23 13.18
N ARG A 121 6.65 11.06 12.73
CA ARG A 121 7.78 11.90 13.15
C ARG A 121 8.37 12.63 11.94
N ILE A 122 8.62 13.92 12.09
CA ILE A 122 9.45 14.65 11.13
C ILE A 122 10.91 14.37 11.46
N VAL A 123 11.66 13.89 10.45
CA VAL A 123 13.06 13.47 10.59
C VAL A 123 13.93 14.10 9.52
N SER A 124 15.24 13.98 9.65
CA SER A 124 16.18 14.44 8.62
C SER A 124 16.13 13.55 7.37
N MET A 125 16.54 14.09 6.23
CA MET A 125 16.70 13.30 5.00
C MET A 125 17.72 12.17 5.16
N GLU A 126 18.74 12.36 6.01
CA GLU A 126 19.74 11.32 6.33
C GLU A 126 19.11 10.14 7.07
N GLU A 127 18.23 10.41 8.05
CA GLU A 127 17.49 9.35 8.77
C GLU A 127 16.53 8.62 7.81
N LEU A 128 15.77 9.35 6.99
CA LEU A 128 14.93 8.74 5.95
C LEU A 128 15.74 7.86 4.99
N ALA A 129 16.86 8.38 4.51
CA ALA A 129 17.71 7.72 3.52
C ALA A 129 18.36 6.42 4.04
N SER A 130 18.60 6.34 5.34
CA SER A 130 19.29 5.20 5.97
C SER A 130 18.35 4.18 6.62
N THR A 131 17.06 4.50 6.80
CA THR A 131 16.10 3.62 7.46
C THR A 131 15.47 2.65 6.46
N PRO A 132 15.66 1.33 6.61
CA PRO A 132 14.97 0.35 5.76
C PRO A 132 13.45 0.49 5.85
N THR A 133 12.76 0.44 4.72
CA THR A 133 11.31 0.67 4.64
C THR A 133 10.65 -0.21 3.59
N PRO A 134 9.40 -0.67 3.79
CA PRO A 134 8.65 -1.36 2.76
C PRO A 134 8.15 -0.41 1.66
N LYS A 135 8.04 0.90 1.95
CA LYS A 135 7.52 1.88 1.00
C LYS A 135 8.07 3.28 1.28
N ILE A 136 8.31 4.02 0.20
CA ILE A 136 8.46 5.48 0.20
C ILE A 136 7.25 6.09 -0.50
N VAL A 137 6.74 7.18 0.07
CA VAL A 137 5.78 8.08 -0.58
C VAL A 137 6.51 9.34 -1.01
N VAL A 138 6.24 9.78 -2.24
CA VAL A 138 6.70 11.06 -2.78
C VAL A 138 5.49 11.95 -3.06
N ARG A 139 5.50 13.17 -2.54
CA ARG A 139 4.43 14.15 -2.73
C ARG A 139 4.99 15.46 -3.29
N ALA A 140 4.52 15.84 -4.47
CA ALA A 140 4.86 17.11 -5.15
C ALA A 140 3.60 17.95 -5.33
N ALA A 141 3.13 18.57 -4.23
CA ALA A 141 1.82 19.25 -4.18
C ALA A 141 1.64 20.35 -5.22
N ASP A 142 2.72 21.06 -5.57
CA ASP A 142 2.72 22.21 -6.49
C ASP A 142 3.00 21.82 -7.94
N MET A 143 3.20 20.52 -8.25
CA MET A 143 3.49 20.01 -9.58
C MET A 143 2.22 19.42 -10.21
N ASP A 144 2.04 19.65 -11.51
CA ASP A 144 1.01 18.97 -12.29
C ASP A 144 1.24 17.45 -12.30
N ARG A 145 0.15 16.67 -12.19
CA ARG A 145 0.21 15.20 -12.07
C ARG A 145 0.88 14.52 -13.25
N ASP A 146 0.60 14.98 -14.48
CA ASP A 146 1.13 14.32 -15.67
C ASP A 146 2.61 14.69 -15.90
N VAL A 147 3.00 15.91 -15.50
CA VAL A 147 4.42 16.31 -15.45
C VAL A 147 5.16 15.47 -14.41
N PHE A 148 4.62 15.30 -13.22
CA PHE A 148 5.20 14.49 -12.15
C PHE A 148 5.41 13.03 -12.59
N ASP A 149 4.39 12.41 -13.19
CA ASP A 149 4.45 11.05 -13.72
C ASP A 149 5.52 10.91 -14.81
N SER A 150 5.57 11.87 -15.75
CA SER A 150 6.58 11.90 -16.81
C SER A 150 8.00 12.01 -16.25
N VAL A 151 8.20 12.86 -15.24
CA VAL A 151 9.52 12.99 -14.59
C VAL A 151 9.92 11.68 -13.93
N LEU A 152 9.09 11.10 -13.05
CA LEU A 152 9.39 9.85 -12.35
C LEU A 152 9.67 8.71 -13.33
N SER A 153 8.88 8.60 -14.41
CA SER A 153 9.05 7.57 -15.44
C SER A 153 10.37 7.68 -16.20
N SER A 154 11.00 8.85 -16.21
CA SER A 154 12.31 9.09 -16.86
C SER A 154 13.51 8.75 -15.97
N LEU A 155 13.30 8.57 -14.68
CA LEU A 155 14.35 8.33 -13.67
C LEU A 155 14.72 6.84 -13.58
N ASP A 156 15.88 6.56 -13.00
CA ASP A 156 16.35 5.20 -12.75
C ASP A 156 15.47 4.46 -11.72
N VAL A 157 14.82 5.19 -10.81
CA VAL A 157 13.88 4.62 -9.84
C VAL A 157 12.81 3.77 -10.53
N SER A 158 12.29 4.20 -11.68
CA SER A 158 11.27 3.47 -12.45
C SER A 158 11.74 2.13 -13.04
N ARG A 159 13.05 1.88 -13.06
CA ARG A 159 13.68 0.63 -13.51
C ARG A 159 14.15 -0.25 -12.36
N THR A 160 14.32 0.31 -11.18
CA THR A 160 14.90 -0.35 -10.00
C THR A 160 13.88 -0.62 -8.92
N HIS A 161 12.70 0.01 -9.00
CA HIS A 161 11.62 -0.09 -8.03
C HIS A 161 10.27 -0.15 -8.74
N GLU A 162 9.24 -0.63 -8.04
CA GLU A 162 7.85 -0.42 -8.46
C GLU A 162 7.44 1.00 -8.11
N VAL A 163 6.83 1.71 -9.06
CA VAL A 163 6.36 3.09 -8.90
C VAL A 163 4.89 3.18 -9.29
N PHE A 164 4.05 3.56 -8.34
CA PHE A 164 2.62 3.74 -8.57
C PHE A 164 2.25 5.21 -8.39
N VAL A 165 2.00 5.91 -9.49
CA VAL A 165 1.53 7.30 -9.46
C VAL A 165 0.02 7.32 -9.30
N GLY A 166 -0.45 8.04 -8.27
CA GLY A 166 -1.86 8.19 -7.94
C GLY A 166 -2.61 9.20 -8.83
N TRP A 167 -3.79 9.60 -8.37
CA TRP A 167 -4.65 10.59 -9.05
C TRP A 167 -4.16 12.03 -8.89
N THR A 168 -3.24 12.27 -7.97
CA THR A 168 -2.56 13.54 -7.74
C THR A 168 -1.06 13.33 -7.94
N SER A 169 -0.24 14.39 -7.77
CA SER A 169 1.22 14.28 -7.78
C SER A 169 1.73 13.62 -6.50
N TRP A 170 1.34 12.36 -6.36
CA TRP A 170 1.62 11.40 -5.30
C TRP A 170 2.11 10.11 -5.91
N ALA A 171 3.23 9.59 -5.45
CA ALA A 171 3.72 8.29 -5.86
C ALA A 171 4.08 7.42 -4.67
N ASP A 172 3.67 6.15 -4.72
CA ASP A 172 4.16 5.08 -3.87
C ASP A 172 5.32 4.39 -4.58
N ILE A 173 6.40 4.11 -3.86
CA ILE A 173 7.59 3.42 -4.37
C ILE A 173 7.91 2.25 -3.46
N GLU A 174 7.93 1.05 -4.03
CA GLU A 174 8.18 -0.22 -3.35
C GLU A 174 9.41 -0.94 -3.95
N PRO A 175 9.92 -1.98 -3.29
CA PRO A 175 10.98 -2.82 -3.87
C PRO A 175 10.55 -3.41 -5.21
N LEU A 176 11.48 -3.55 -6.15
CA LEU A 176 11.22 -4.13 -7.48
C LEU A 176 10.54 -5.51 -7.39
N GLY A 177 9.51 -5.73 -8.20
CA GLY A 177 8.72 -6.94 -8.22
C GLY A 177 7.71 -7.06 -7.07
N VAL A 178 7.54 -6.02 -6.26
CA VAL A 178 6.54 -5.98 -5.19
C VAL A 178 5.29 -5.26 -5.70
N THR A 179 4.23 -6.03 -5.91
CA THR A 179 2.91 -5.55 -6.30
C THR A 179 1.84 -6.27 -5.49
N LYS A 180 0.61 -5.78 -5.49
CA LYS A 180 -0.51 -6.51 -4.87
C LYS A 180 -0.63 -7.93 -5.43
N ALA A 181 -0.42 -8.11 -6.73
CA ALA A 181 -0.46 -9.43 -7.38
C ALA A 181 0.61 -10.39 -6.84
N THR A 182 1.86 -9.94 -6.71
CA THR A 182 2.97 -10.80 -6.25
C THR A 182 2.82 -11.16 -4.77
N GLY A 183 2.33 -10.24 -3.93
CA GLY A 183 2.00 -10.53 -2.54
C GLY A 183 0.85 -11.52 -2.39
N LEU A 184 -0.20 -11.38 -3.21
CA LEU A 184 -1.31 -12.32 -3.26
C LEU A 184 -0.89 -13.70 -3.76
N GLU A 185 -0.03 -13.79 -4.77
CA GLU A 185 0.48 -15.07 -5.27
C GLU A 185 1.28 -15.81 -4.20
N SER A 186 2.12 -15.10 -3.44
CA SER A 186 2.85 -15.67 -2.31
C SER A 186 1.88 -16.28 -1.28
N LEU A 187 0.85 -15.53 -0.90
CA LEU A 187 -0.16 -16.00 0.05
C LEU A 187 -1.01 -17.14 -0.52
N ARG A 188 -1.47 -17.04 -1.78
CA ARG A 188 -2.24 -18.08 -2.45
C ARG A 188 -1.50 -19.43 -2.42
N ALA A 189 -0.22 -19.41 -2.76
CA ALA A 189 0.63 -20.61 -2.75
C ALA A 189 0.77 -21.19 -1.34
N ARG A 190 0.99 -20.33 -0.32
CA ARG A 190 1.08 -20.71 1.10
C ARG A 190 -0.21 -21.36 1.61
N LEU A 191 -1.37 -20.89 1.17
CA LEU A 191 -2.69 -21.40 1.56
C LEU A 191 -3.13 -22.61 0.73
N GLY A 192 -2.41 -22.97 -0.34
CA GLY A 192 -2.77 -24.06 -1.24
C GLY A 192 -4.03 -23.79 -2.07
N VAL A 193 -4.43 -22.53 -2.23
CA VAL A 193 -5.58 -22.14 -3.04
C VAL A 193 -5.25 -22.31 -4.53
N PRO A 194 -6.06 -23.03 -5.34
CA PRO A 194 -5.82 -23.12 -6.78
C PRO A 194 -5.99 -21.74 -7.46
N ALA A 195 -5.21 -21.48 -8.51
CA ALA A 195 -5.29 -20.21 -9.23
C ALA A 195 -6.72 -19.92 -9.75
N ALA A 196 -7.43 -20.96 -10.22
CA ALA A 196 -8.82 -20.85 -10.68
C ALA A 196 -9.82 -20.50 -9.54
N GLY A 197 -9.41 -20.54 -8.28
CA GLY A 197 -10.24 -20.20 -7.12
C GLY A 197 -10.01 -18.78 -6.60
N THR A 198 -9.44 -17.88 -7.39
CA THR A 198 -9.12 -16.52 -6.98
C THR A 198 -10.10 -15.50 -7.56
N VAL A 199 -10.48 -14.53 -6.74
CA VAL A 199 -11.31 -13.38 -7.12
C VAL A 199 -10.64 -12.11 -6.61
N ALA A 200 -10.59 -11.07 -7.43
CA ALA A 200 -10.09 -9.75 -7.04
C ALA A 200 -11.06 -8.64 -7.43
N VAL A 201 -11.15 -7.61 -6.59
CA VAL A 201 -11.94 -6.40 -6.85
C VAL A 201 -11.10 -5.18 -6.49
N GLY A 202 -11.03 -4.21 -7.37
CA GLY A 202 -10.25 -2.98 -7.19
C GLY A 202 -10.69 -1.89 -8.16
N ASP A 203 -10.22 -0.66 -7.92
CA ASP A 203 -10.57 0.53 -8.70
C ASP A 203 -9.37 1.43 -9.02
N GLY A 204 -8.22 1.19 -8.38
CA GLY A 204 -6.99 1.97 -8.55
C GLY A 204 -6.05 1.40 -9.61
N THR A 205 -5.09 2.23 -10.05
CA THR A 205 -4.04 1.79 -10.99
C THR A 205 -3.15 0.72 -10.40
N ASN A 206 -2.91 0.74 -9.09
CA ASN A 206 -2.16 -0.27 -8.34
C ASN A 206 -2.96 -1.59 -8.14
N ASP A 207 -4.23 -1.66 -8.56
CA ASP A 207 -5.06 -2.86 -8.53
C ASP A 207 -5.01 -3.63 -9.86
N ILE A 208 -4.56 -3.02 -10.96
CA ILE A 208 -4.60 -3.62 -12.30
C ILE A 208 -3.91 -4.99 -12.31
N ALA A 209 -2.68 -5.06 -11.81
CA ALA A 209 -1.94 -6.33 -11.76
C ALA A 209 -2.64 -7.39 -10.90
N MET A 210 -3.31 -7.00 -9.82
CA MET A 210 -4.09 -7.89 -8.96
C MET A 210 -5.34 -8.40 -9.67
N ILE A 211 -6.05 -7.55 -10.40
CA ILE A 211 -7.24 -7.90 -11.19
C ILE A 211 -6.86 -8.86 -12.31
N GLU A 212 -5.76 -8.60 -13.02
CA GLU A 212 -5.26 -9.48 -14.10
C GLU A 212 -4.73 -10.83 -13.57
N TRP A 213 -4.17 -10.85 -12.37
CA TRP A 213 -3.70 -12.07 -11.71
C TRP A 213 -4.84 -13.00 -11.30
N ALA A 214 -5.99 -12.47 -10.91
CA ALA A 214 -7.12 -13.26 -10.43
C ALA A 214 -7.82 -14.03 -11.55
N ALA A 215 -8.37 -15.20 -11.23
CA ALA A 215 -9.21 -15.94 -12.19
C ALA A 215 -10.48 -15.15 -12.55
N PHE A 216 -10.97 -14.32 -11.62
CA PHE A 216 -12.10 -13.41 -11.79
C PHE A 216 -11.69 -12.06 -11.18
N GLY A 217 -11.42 -11.09 -12.04
CA GLY A 217 -11.04 -9.73 -11.68
C GLY A 217 -12.01 -8.70 -12.24
#